data_a1893d6299672232317cfcbe64e40c42
#
_entry.id   a1893d6299672232317cfcbe64e40c42
#
_cell.length_a   1.000
_cell.length_b   1.000
_cell.length_c   1.000
_cell.angle_alpha   90.00
_cell.angle_beta   90.00
_cell.angle_gamma   90.00
#
_symmetry.space_group_name_H-M   'P 1'
#
loop_
_entity.id
_entity.type
_entity.pdbx_description
1 polymer ?
#
loop_
_entity_poly.entity_id
_entity_poly.type
_entity_poly.pdbx_seq_one_letter_code
_entity_poly.pdbx_strand_id
1 'polypeptide(L)'
;MFLAGSISGCSELEEIEERGFVVGAAYDIVKEKQSNPIMKGTYQMVLPSKLSQQGGQGDGDSENYINVSAKADSVFEQIRIIAKKISRSLFFPHIQVIIFSKDLLANPYVLQNTLDVYIRDHEMRRNIRLFVSKKNAEAILKQSAKPENLPAQYIDMLAEHPPKNAQMIEAARIGEVQEKMISNQSFVLPILELTKQGVQMNGAALFRGKDNKCVGILNGEETLGMNYIIGKKIGGFFTIRKKNQLITYEIHKVHRKIKVSTTDATKPKFNIHLSLEGTLAELHFSDHKKVLNEKRLEKDISEEMEKHIQKSIKLVQKKYKVDVLALGEVYKRHNYKEWKKIDKNWDQGEKYFSNAEITVHVHPTIAHSGSALPKRVK
;
A
#
# COMPACT_ATOMS: atom_id res chain seq x y z
N MET A 1 12.65 -54.99 37.90
CA MET A 1 11.45 -54.22 37.72
C MET A 1 11.77 -53.07 36.74
N PHE A 2 11.58 -53.32 35.40
CA PHE A 2 11.89 -52.34 34.37
C PHE A 2 10.67 -51.46 34.16
N LEU A 3 10.81 -50.18 34.40
CA LEU A 3 9.79 -49.15 34.13
C LEU A 3 9.94 -48.73 32.67
N ALA A 4 9.12 -49.29 31.77
CA ALA A 4 9.02 -48.84 30.41
C ALA A 4 8.25 -47.52 30.37
N GLY A 5 8.95 -46.39 30.26
CA GLY A 5 8.37 -45.08 29.99
C GLY A 5 7.83 -45.02 28.57
N SER A 6 6.52 -45.00 28.41
CA SER A 6 5.84 -44.74 27.13
C SER A 6 6.05 -43.27 26.75
N ILE A 7 6.96 -43.03 25.81
CA ILE A 7 7.09 -41.76 25.13
C ILE A 7 5.94 -41.69 24.09
N SER A 8 4.77 -41.22 24.52
CA SER A 8 3.71 -40.80 23.62
C SER A 8 4.10 -39.43 23.07
N GLY A 9 4.91 -39.40 22.00
CA GLY A 9 5.10 -38.25 21.17
C GLY A 9 3.79 -38.02 20.41
N CYS A 10 3.00 -37.00 20.78
CA CYS A 10 1.93 -36.48 19.97
C CYS A 10 2.55 -35.83 18.71
N SER A 11 2.68 -36.59 17.64
CA SER A 11 2.95 -36.04 16.34
C SER A 11 1.64 -35.93 15.56
N GLU A 12 0.95 -34.82 15.68
CA GLU A 12 0.03 -34.39 14.61
C GLU A 12 0.86 -33.95 13.39
N LEU A 13 1.60 -34.89 12.80
CA LEU A 13 2.29 -34.69 11.53
C LEU A 13 1.26 -34.96 10.42
N GLU A 14 0.45 -33.93 10.07
CA GLU A 14 -0.22 -33.94 8.76
C GLU A 14 0.84 -34.00 7.67
N GLU A 15 0.71 -34.96 6.75
CA GLU A 15 1.61 -35.07 5.61
C GLU A 15 1.47 -33.83 4.69
N ILE A 16 2.58 -33.46 4.03
CA ILE A 16 2.61 -32.25 3.15
C ILE A 16 1.59 -32.39 2.02
N GLU A 17 1.34 -33.60 1.55
CA GLU A 17 0.37 -33.94 0.51
C GLU A 17 -1.09 -33.68 0.93
N GLU A 18 -1.40 -33.71 2.21
CA GLU A 18 -2.71 -33.45 2.78
C GLU A 18 -2.98 -31.96 3.02
N ARG A 19 -1.96 -31.12 2.90
CA ARG A 19 -2.06 -29.68 3.10
C ARG A 19 -2.33 -28.94 1.81
N GLY A 20 -3.22 -27.97 1.88
CA GLY A 20 -3.46 -26.97 0.84
C GLY A 20 -2.79 -25.65 1.19
N PHE A 21 -1.64 -25.35 0.59
CA PHE A 21 -0.85 -24.17 0.90
C PHE A 21 -1.54 -22.90 0.39
N VAL A 22 -2.08 -22.11 1.30
CA VAL A 22 -2.70 -20.82 0.99
C VAL A 22 -1.60 -19.79 0.75
N VAL A 23 -1.58 -19.17 -0.42
CA VAL A 23 -0.60 -18.14 -0.81
C VAL A 23 -1.21 -16.74 -0.91
N GLY A 24 -2.53 -16.65 -1.06
CA GLY A 24 -3.26 -15.38 -1.11
C GLY A 24 -4.69 -15.52 -0.63
N ALA A 25 -5.24 -14.43 -0.08
CA ALA A 25 -6.64 -14.34 0.30
C ALA A 25 -7.27 -13.05 -0.24
N ALA A 26 -8.55 -13.11 -0.58
CA ALA A 26 -9.35 -11.98 -1.01
C ALA A 26 -10.68 -11.93 -0.26
N TYR A 27 -11.09 -10.73 0.18
CA TYR A 27 -12.31 -10.52 0.94
C TYR A 27 -13.22 -9.50 0.28
N ASP A 28 -14.43 -9.91 -0.04
CA ASP A 28 -15.46 -9.09 -0.65
C ASP A 28 -16.72 -9.03 0.21
N ILE A 29 -17.43 -7.90 0.19
CA ILE A 29 -18.73 -7.79 0.84
C ILE A 29 -19.79 -8.56 0.07
N VAL A 30 -20.66 -9.29 0.78
CA VAL A 30 -21.81 -9.96 0.20
C VAL A 30 -23.11 -9.30 0.62
N LYS A 31 -23.22 -8.96 1.92
CA LYS A 31 -24.41 -8.36 2.50
C LYS A 31 -24.03 -7.49 3.68
N GLU A 32 -24.54 -6.27 3.71
CA GLU A 32 -24.43 -5.41 4.87
C GLU A 32 -25.31 -5.92 6.02
N LYS A 33 -24.75 -5.89 7.22
CA LYS A 33 -25.46 -6.10 8.49
C LYS A 33 -25.00 -5.03 9.47
N GLN A 34 -25.82 -4.69 10.47
CA GLN A 34 -25.54 -3.62 11.43
C GLN A 34 -24.25 -3.81 12.25
N SER A 35 -23.89 -5.06 12.58
CA SER A 35 -22.72 -5.35 13.43
C SER A 35 -21.53 -5.93 12.67
N ASN A 36 -21.76 -6.93 11.83
CA ASN A 36 -20.72 -7.55 10.99
C ASN A 36 -21.28 -7.85 9.62
N PRO A 37 -20.68 -7.36 8.52
CA PRO A 37 -21.13 -7.72 7.18
C PRO A 37 -20.84 -9.17 6.89
N ILE A 38 -21.73 -9.82 6.11
CA ILE A 38 -21.39 -11.12 5.52
C ILE A 38 -20.38 -10.85 4.43
N MET A 39 -19.21 -11.47 4.54
CA MET A 39 -18.14 -11.37 3.56
C MET A 39 -17.90 -12.71 2.86
N LYS A 40 -17.45 -12.65 1.62
CA LYS A 40 -16.93 -13.78 0.86
C LYS A 40 -15.41 -13.78 1.00
N GLY A 41 -14.86 -14.82 1.61
CA GLY A 41 -13.43 -15.10 1.59
C GLY A 41 -13.11 -16.02 0.41
N THR A 42 -12.13 -15.66 -0.40
CA THR A 42 -11.56 -16.48 -1.46
C THR A 42 -10.09 -16.72 -1.16
N TYR A 43 -9.68 -17.97 -1.14
CA TYR A 43 -8.33 -18.41 -0.78
C TYR A 43 -7.68 -19.08 -1.98
N GLN A 44 -6.51 -18.57 -2.40
CA GLN A 44 -5.70 -19.17 -3.44
C GLN A 44 -4.79 -20.22 -2.84
N MET A 45 -5.00 -21.47 -3.22
CA MET A 45 -4.31 -22.63 -2.70
C MET A 45 -3.46 -23.28 -3.77
N VAL A 46 -2.17 -23.48 -3.49
CA VAL A 46 -1.23 -24.20 -4.35
C VAL A 46 -1.34 -25.69 -4.12
N LEU A 47 -1.23 -26.46 -5.20
CA LEU A 47 -1.27 -27.92 -5.19
C LEU A 47 0.16 -28.46 -5.43
N PRO A 48 0.90 -28.92 -4.39
CA PRO A 48 2.29 -29.36 -4.53
C PRO A 48 2.50 -30.48 -5.56
N SER A 49 1.54 -31.40 -5.67
CA SER A 49 1.57 -32.51 -6.62
C SER A 49 1.61 -32.09 -8.10
N LYS A 50 1.17 -30.87 -8.42
CA LYS A 50 1.22 -30.30 -9.77
C LYS A 50 2.53 -29.56 -10.05
N LEU A 51 3.24 -29.11 -9.03
CA LEU A 51 4.54 -28.44 -9.18
C LEU A 51 5.67 -29.40 -9.56
N SER A 52 5.58 -30.67 -9.14
CA SER A 52 6.59 -31.71 -9.43
C SER A 52 6.50 -32.30 -10.85
N GLN A 53 5.42 -32.05 -11.59
CA GLN A 53 5.21 -32.58 -12.94
C GLN A 53 5.76 -31.68 -14.07
N GLN A 54 6.47 -30.61 -13.77
CA GLN A 54 7.01 -29.66 -14.76
C GLN A 54 8.19 -30.19 -15.59
N GLY A 55 8.56 -31.48 -15.47
CA GLY A 55 9.59 -32.12 -16.29
C GLY A 55 9.08 -32.89 -17.53
N GLY A 56 7.79 -32.96 -17.76
CA GLY A 56 7.15 -33.65 -18.88
C GLY A 56 6.44 -32.68 -19.81
N GLN A 57 6.63 -32.81 -21.11
CA GLN A 57 5.97 -32.14 -22.22
C GLN A 57 4.44 -32.42 -22.13
N GLY A 58 3.75 -31.70 -21.26
CA GLY A 58 2.30 -31.79 -21.03
C GLY A 58 1.65 -30.48 -21.46
N ASP A 59 0.72 -30.63 -22.36
CA ASP A 59 -0.16 -29.64 -22.97
C ASP A 59 -0.64 -28.54 -22.01
N GLY A 60 -0.64 -27.29 -22.50
CA GLY A 60 -0.82 -26.05 -21.80
C GLY A 60 -2.03 -25.96 -20.84
N ASP A 61 -1.93 -25.05 -19.89
CA ASP A 61 -2.96 -24.49 -19.04
C ASP A 61 -3.44 -25.29 -17.81
N SER A 62 -2.71 -26.27 -17.29
CA SER A 62 -3.06 -26.78 -15.96
C SER A 62 -2.64 -25.78 -14.87
N GLU A 63 -3.59 -25.01 -14.35
CA GLU A 63 -3.38 -24.10 -13.22
C GLU A 63 -2.77 -24.90 -12.04
N ASN A 64 -1.61 -24.42 -11.56
CA ASN A 64 -0.91 -25.02 -10.41
C ASN A 64 -1.58 -24.65 -9.06
N TYR A 65 -2.73 -24.01 -9.10
CA TYR A 65 -3.49 -23.55 -7.94
C TYR A 65 -4.99 -23.70 -8.17
N ILE A 66 -5.72 -23.63 -7.08
CA ILE A 66 -7.18 -23.49 -7.09
C ILE A 66 -7.60 -22.33 -6.20
N ASN A 67 -8.72 -21.70 -6.54
CA ASN A 67 -9.36 -20.69 -5.71
C ASN A 67 -10.62 -21.30 -5.06
N VAL A 68 -10.61 -21.38 -3.71
CA VAL A 68 -11.74 -21.88 -2.94
C VAL A 68 -12.39 -20.74 -2.16
N SER A 69 -13.73 -20.77 -2.05
CA SER A 69 -14.46 -19.64 -1.44
C SER A 69 -15.55 -20.11 -0.48
N ALA A 70 -15.77 -19.30 0.56
CA ALA A 70 -16.92 -19.43 1.44
C ALA A 70 -17.47 -18.06 1.85
N LYS A 71 -18.74 -18.04 2.28
CA LYS A 71 -19.43 -16.84 2.76
C LYS A 71 -19.75 -17.03 4.24
N ALA A 72 -19.30 -16.10 5.07
CA ALA A 72 -19.63 -16.04 6.49
C ALA A 72 -19.34 -14.62 7.03
N ASP A 73 -19.64 -14.34 8.27
CA ASP A 73 -19.29 -13.10 8.94
C ASP A 73 -17.94 -13.17 9.69
N SER A 74 -17.29 -14.34 9.73
CA SER A 74 -15.94 -14.51 10.26
C SER A 74 -15.05 -15.34 9.34
N VAL A 75 -13.74 -15.06 9.36
CA VAL A 75 -12.73 -15.81 8.60
C VAL A 75 -12.64 -17.24 9.10
N PHE A 76 -12.69 -17.45 10.42
CA PHE A 76 -12.63 -18.79 11.01
C PHE A 76 -13.77 -19.67 10.53
N GLU A 77 -14.99 -19.14 10.49
CA GLU A 77 -16.15 -19.88 9.97
C GLU A 77 -16.00 -20.22 8.49
N GLN A 78 -15.48 -19.28 7.67
CA GLN A 78 -15.19 -19.53 6.25
C GLN A 78 -14.24 -20.71 6.08
N ILE A 79 -13.16 -20.77 6.86
CA ILE A 79 -12.20 -21.88 6.84
C ILE A 79 -12.91 -23.22 7.17
N ARG A 80 -13.78 -23.25 8.18
CA ARG A 80 -14.54 -24.45 8.55
C ARG A 80 -15.57 -24.86 7.49
N ILE A 81 -16.19 -23.90 6.80
CA ILE A 81 -17.08 -24.17 5.67
C ILE A 81 -16.31 -24.78 4.51
N ILE A 82 -15.11 -24.26 4.21
CA ILE A 82 -14.24 -24.76 3.13
C ILE A 82 -13.76 -26.17 3.44
N ALA A 83 -13.39 -26.48 4.67
CA ALA A 83 -12.96 -27.82 5.10
C ALA A 83 -14.01 -28.92 4.83
N LYS A 84 -15.30 -28.58 4.67
CA LYS A 84 -16.36 -29.54 4.26
C LYS A 84 -16.41 -29.76 2.75
N LYS A 85 -15.66 -29.03 1.94
CA LYS A 85 -15.75 -29.00 0.48
C LYS A 85 -14.50 -29.47 -0.24
N ILE A 86 -13.39 -29.52 0.45
CA ILE A 86 -12.08 -29.88 -0.10
C ILE A 86 -11.45 -31.00 0.73
N SER A 87 -10.65 -31.82 0.07
CA SER A 87 -9.97 -32.97 0.69
C SER A 87 -8.65 -32.62 1.41
N ARG A 88 -8.26 -31.34 1.39
CA ARG A 88 -7.00 -30.87 2.01
C ARG A 88 -7.28 -29.82 3.06
N SER A 89 -6.53 -29.81 4.15
CA SER A 89 -6.60 -28.75 5.14
C SER A 89 -5.97 -27.46 4.60
N LEU A 90 -6.60 -26.30 4.88
CA LEU A 90 -6.03 -24.99 4.52
C LEU A 90 -4.84 -24.69 5.45
N PHE A 91 -3.66 -24.53 4.87
CA PHE A 91 -2.42 -24.23 5.57
C PHE A 91 -1.91 -22.83 5.19
N PHE A 92 -1.90 -21.93 6.17
CA PHE A 92 -1.69 -20.49 5.94
C PHE A 92 -0.28 -19.93 6.12
N PRO A 93 0.73 -20.60 6.73
CA PRO A 93 2.06 -20.02 6.98
C PRO A 93 2.78 -19.47 5.74
N HIS A 94 2.31 -19.79 4.54
CA HIS A 94 2.86 -19.34 3.24
C HIS A 94 2.07 -18.21 2.58
N ILE A 95 1.06 -17.67 3.26
CA ILE A 95 0.27 -16.56 2.72
C ILE A 95 1.14 -15.30 2.55
N GLN A 96 1.12 -14.72 1.37
CA GLN A 96 1.93 -13.58 0.96
C GLN A 96 1.10 -12.29 0.93
N VAL A 97 -0.13 -12.39 0.44
CA VAL A 97 -0.99 -11.23 0.18
C VAL A 97 -2.42 -11.43 0.70
N ILE A 98 -2.99 -10.36 1.23
CA ILE A 98 -4.42 -10.28 1.55
C ILE A 98 -4.98 -9.05 0.84
N ILE A 99 -6.06 -9.24 0.07
CA ILE A 99 -6.71 -8.22 -0.72
C ILE A 99 -8.13 -8.01 -0.18
N PHE A 100 -8.49 -6.78 0.10
CA PHE A 100 -9.84 -6.41 0.53
C PHE A 100 -10.53 -5.59 -0.54
N SER A 101 -11.82 -5.82 -0.78
CA SER A 101 -12.58 -4.86 -1.57
C SER A 101 -12.79 -3.55 -0.78
N LYS A 102 -12.74 -2.41 -1.48
CA LYS A 102 -12.99 -1.09 -0.90
C LYS A 102 -14.36 -1.04 -0.18
N ASP A 103 -15.38 -1.65 -0.80
CA ASP A 103 -16.74 -1.61 -0.28
C ASP A 103 -16.87 -2.38 1.05
N LEU A 104 -16.14 -3.49 1.21
CA LEU A 104 -16.06 -4.18 2.49
C LEU A 104 -15.41 -3.30 3.57
N LEU A 105 -14.30 -2.63 3.24
CA LEU A 105 -13.55 -1.77 4.16
C LEU A 105 -14.24 -0.42 4.45
N ALA A 106 -15.34 -0.11 3.78
CA ALA A 106 -16.18 1.03 4.13
C ALA A 106 -16.93 0.82 5.45
N ASN A 107 -16.93 -0.40 5.99
CA ASN A 107 -17.50 -0.72 7.30
C ASN A 107 -16.46 -0.54 8.41
N PRO A 108 -16.83 0.10 9.54
CA PRO A 108 -15.91 0.26 10.67
C PRO A 108 -15.47 -1.08 11.24
N TYR A 109 -14.22 -1.15 11.72
CA TYR A 109 -13.62 -2.31 12.40
C TYR A 109 -13.49 -3.59 11.58
N VAL A 110 -14.05 -3.67 10.35
CA VAL A 110 -14.01 -4.89 9.53
C VAL A 110 -12.58 -5.31 9.22
N LEU A 111 -11.69 -4.36 8.90
CA LEU A 111 -10.27 -4.66 8.70
C LEU A 111 -9.68 -5.33 9.94
N GLN A 112 -9.89 -4.75 11.12
CA GLN A 112 -9.37 -5.28 12.38
C GLN A 112 -9.93 -6.68 12.67
N ASN A 113 -11.24 -6.87 12.54
CA ASN A 113 -11.90 -8.15 12.81
C ASN A 113 -11.45 -9.24 11.84
N THR A 114 -11.24 -8.89 10.57
CA THR A 114 -10.77 -9.87 9.57
C THR A 114 -9.30 -10.23 9.80
N LEU A 115 -8.46 -9.28 10.19
CA LEU A 115 -7.04 -9.53 10.46
C LEU A 115 -6.81 -10.25 11.80
N ASP A 116 -7.78 -10.26 12.72
CA ASP A 116 -7.62 -10.84 14.05
C ASP A 116 -7.19 -12.31 14.02
N VAL A 117 -7.76 -13.13 13.12
CA VAL A 117 -7.36 -14.54 12.98
C VAL A 117 -5.91 -14.69 12.53
N TYR A 118 -5.43 -13.84 11.61
CA TYR A 118 -4.05 -13.85 11.14
C TYR A 118 -3.04 -13.35 12.16
N ILE A 119 -3.49 -12.53 13.12
CA ILE A 119 -2.65 -11.94 14.16
C ILE A 119 -2.56 -12.88 15.39
N ARG A 120 -3.67 -13.59 15.70
CA ARG A 120 -3.73 -14.49 16.85
C ARG A 120 -3.08 -15.83 16.59
N ASP A 121 -3.11 -16.30 15.36
CA ASP A 121 -2.51 -17.58 15.02
C ASP A 121 -0.98 -17.49 15.06
N HIS A 122 -0.36 -18.33 15.86
CA HIS A 122 1.09 -18.33 16.08
C HIS A 122 1.90 -18.87 14.88
N GLU A 123 1.25 -19.61 13.97
CA GLU A 123 1.87 -20.10 12.74
C GLU A 123 1.92 -19.02 11.65
N MET A 124 1.14 -17.95 11.79
CA MET A 124 1.05 -16.90 10.80
C MET A 124 2.24 -15.94 10.84
N ARG A 125 2.76 -15.61 9.67
CA ARG A 125 3.85 -14.66 9.55
C ARG A 125 3.32 -13.22 9.53
N ARG A 126 4.02 -12.30 10.19
CA ARG A 126 3.64 -10.88 10.23
C ARG A 126 4.08 -10.08 9.00
N ASN A 127 4.66 -10.73 8.00
CA ASN A 127 5.13 -10.12 6.76
C ASN A 127 4.11 -10.14 5.61
N ILE A 128 2.90 -10.62 5.84
CA ILE A 128 1.80 -10.63 4.87
C ILE A 128 1.51 -9.20 4.42
N ARG A 129 1.49 -8.95 3.11
CA ARG A 129 1.18 -7.63 2.53
C ARG A 129 -0.31 -7.44 2.35
N LEU A 130 -0.77 -6.22 2.65
CA LEU A 130 -2.18 -5.84 2.59
C LEU A 130 -2.44 -4.92 1.41
N PHE A 131 -3.52 -5.20 0.67
CA PHE A 131 -3.95 -4.44 -0.49
C PHE A 131 -5.45 -4.15 -0.45
N VAL A 132 -5.83 -3.11 -1.17
CA VAL A 132 -7.24 -2.77 -1.38
C VAL A 132 -7.56 -2.86 -2.86
N SER A 133 -8.55 -3.67 -3.23
CA SER A 133 -9.12 -3.66 -4.57
C SER A 133 -10.13 -2.52 -4.68
N LYS A 134 -10.06 -1.76 -5.75
CA LYS A 134 -11.02 -0.68 -6.04
C LYS A 134 -12.44 -1.20 -6.21
N LYS A 135 -12.58 -2.46 -6.67
CA LYS A 135 -13.85 -3.15 -6.87
C LYS A 135 -13.81 -4.51 -6.18
N ASN A 136 -13.94 -5.57 -6.93
CA ASN A 136 -13.97 -6.96 -6.46
C ASN A 136 -12.55 -7.49 -6.20
N ALA A 137 -12.28 -7.93 -4.98
CA ALA A 137 -10.95 -8.45 -4.58
C ALA A 137 -10.70 -9.85 -5.13
N GLU A 138 -11.74 -10.69 -5.20
CA GLU A 138 -11.65 -12.03 -5.80
C GLU A 138 -11.22 -11.96 -7.26
N ALA A 139 -11.73 -10.98 -8.03
CA ALA A 139 -11.36 -10.82 -9.44
C ALA A 139 -9.87 -10.52 -9.64
N ILE A 140 -9.27 -9.77 -8.71
CA ILE A 140 -7.82 -9.51 -8.71
C ILE A 140 -7.06 -10.82 -8.48
N LEU A 141 -7.46 -11.62 -7.47
CA LEU A 141 -6.77 -12.85 -7.12
C LEU A 141 -6.97 -13.98 -8.16
N LYS A 142 -8.01 -13.89 -8.97
CA LYS A 142 -8.29 -14.83 -10.08
C LYS A 142 -7.68 -14.42 -11.42
N GLN A 143 -7.15 -13.21 -11.51
CA GLN A 143 -6.58 -12.73 -12.77
C GLN A 143 -5.31 -13.49 -13.11
N SER A 144 -5.25 -14.06 -14.32
CA SER A 144 -4.00 -14.64 -14.83
C SER A 144 -2.89 -13.61 -14.81
N ALA A 145 -1.73 -14.00 -14.32
CA ALA A 145 -0.64 -13.09 -14.00
C ALA A 145 0.66 -13.60 -14.63
N LYS A 146 0.84 -13.36 -15.93
CA LYS A 146 2.13 -13.61 -16.59
C LYS A 146 3.10 -12.47 -16.26
N PRO A 147 4.42 -12.73 -16.02
CA PRO A 147 5.12 -14.01 -16.22
C PRO A 147 4.99 -15.01 -15.05
N GLU A 148 4.39 -14.61 -13.92
CA GLU A 148 4.28 -15.48 -12.76
C GLU A 148 3.19 -16.56 -12.94
N ASN A 149 3.37 -17.71 -12.29
CA ASN A 149 2.41 -18.82 -12.36
C ASN A 149 1.26 -18.66 -11.35
N LEU A 150 1.43 -17.77 -10.34
CA LEU A 150 0.50 -17.57 -9.24
C LEU A 150 0.10 -16.10 -9.15
N PRO A 151 -1.18 -15.75 -9.25
CA PRO A 151 -1.65 -14.36 -9.06
C PRO A 151 -1.20 -13.73 -7.75
N ALA A 152 -1.22 -14.46 -6.64
CA ALA A 152 -0.75 -13.95 -5.36
C ALA A 152 0.76 -13.58 -5.39
N GLN A 153 1.59 -14.43 -6.01
CA GLN A 153 3.02 -14.17 -6.18
C GLN A 153 3.27 -12.94 -7.07
N TYR A 154 2.53 -12.82 -8.18
CA TYR A 154 2.61 -11.65 -9.06
C TYR A 154 2.34 -10.36 -8.28
N ILE A 155 1.29 -10.34 -7.46
CA ILE A 155 0.91 -9.18 -6.66
C ILE A 155 1.99 -8.87 -5.60
N ASP A 156 2.56 -9.90 -4.97
CA ASP A 156 3.63 -9.74 -4.00
C ASP A 156 4.89 -9.13 -4.64
N MET A 157 5.29 -9.61 -5.83
CA MET A 157 6.42 -9.07 -6.59
C MET A 157 6.14 -7.66 -7.12
N LEU A 158 4.91 -7.36 -7.56
CA LEU A 158 4.51 -6.02 -7.98
C LEU A 158 4.70 -4.99 -6.85
N ALA A 159 4.54 -5.40 -5.62
CA ALA A 159 4.74 -4.55 -4.45
C ALA A 159 6.21 -4.19 -4.14
N GLU A 160 7.18 -4.74 -4.87
CA GLU A 160 8.59 -4.34 -4.79
C GLU A 160 8.92 -3.11 -5.66
N HIS A 161 7.98 -2.65 -6.52
CA HIS A 161 8.20 -1.56 -7.48
C HIS A 161 7.94 -0.12 -6.99
N PRO A 162 7.29 0.17 -5.82
CA PRO A 162 7.02 1.55 -5.38
C PRO A 162 8.21 2.50 -5.43
N PRO A 163 9.46 2.07 -5.13
CA PRO A 163 10.62 2.96 -5.23
C PRO A 163 10.86 3.52 -6.64
N LYS A 164 10.30 2.89 -7.69
CA LYS A 164 10.44 3.30 -9.10
C LYS A 164 9.29 4.18 -9.60
N ASN A 165 8.18 4.23 -8.86
CA ASN A 165 7.01 5.00 -9.26
C ASN A 165 6.25 5.54 -8.03
N ALA A 166 6.35 6.84 -7.81
CA ALA A 166 5.71 7.52 -6.67
C ALA A 166 4.16 7.53 -6.70
N GLN A 167 3.52 7.07 -7.78
CA GLN A 167 2.07 6.83 -7.83
C GLN A 167 1.65 5.55 -7.10
N MET A 168 2.61 4.73 -6.70
CA MET A 168 2.42 3.49 -5.97
C MET A 168 2.82 3.68 -4.51
N ILE A 169 1.99 3.19 -3.57
CA ILE A 169 2.31 3.16 -2.14
C ILE A 169 3.03 1.86 -1.81
N GLU A 170 4.05 1.92 -0.97
CA GLU A 170 4.67 0.75 -0.38
C GLU A 170 3.61 -0.09 0.35
N ALA A 171 3.53 -1.39 0.05
CA ALA A 171 2.56 -2.27 0.65
C ALA A 171 2.91 -2.52 2.12
N ALA A 172 2.05 -2.05 3.01
CA ALA A 172 2.21 -2.26 4.44
C ALA A 172 2.02 -3.74 4.79
N ARG A 173 2.83 -4.21 5.71
CA ARG A 173 2.72 -5.56 6.26
C ARG A 173 1.72 -5.59 7.40
N ILE A 174 1.12 -6.75 7.63
CA ILE A 174 0.09 -6.92 8.67
C ILE A 174 0.57 -6.43 10.06
N GLY A 175 1.85 -6.66 10.40
CA GLY A 175 2.43 -6.18 11.66
C GLY A 175 2.48 -4.65 11.76
N GLU A 176 2.84 -3.95 10.68
CA GLU A 176 2.86 -2.49 10.63
C GLU A 176 1.46 -1.90 10.72
N VAL A 177 0.48 -2.53 10.06
CA VAL A 177 -0.93 -2.11 10.14
C VAL A 177 -1.48 -2.35 11.54
N GLN A 178 -1.14 -3.47 12.19
CA GLN A 178 -1.51 -3.74 13.57
C GLN A 178 -1.02 -2.64 14.52
N GLU A 179 0.23 -2.18 14.40
CA GLU A 179 0.77 -1.08 15.20
C GLU A 179 -0.03 0.21 15.00
N LYS A 180 -0.42 0.52 13.75
CA LYS A 180 -1.27 1.68 13.44
C LYS A 180 -2.65 1.57 14.07
N MET A 181 -3.27 0.39 13.99
CA MET A 181 -4.57 0.12 14.60
C MET A 181 -4.54 0.28 16.13
N ILE A 182 -3.54 -0.32 16.80
CA ILE A 182 -3.38 -0.22 18.27
C ILE A 182 -3.16 1.23 18.72
N SER A 183 -2.40 2.00 17.95
CA SER A 183 -2.11 3.40 18.26
C SER A 183 -3.17 4.38 17.77
N ASN A 184 -4.27 3.92 17.19
CA ASN A 184 -5.33 4.72 16.55
C ASN A 184 -4.79 5.74 15.51
N GLN A 185 -3.70 5.41 14.83
CA GLN A 185 -3.10 6.24 13.79
C GLN A 185 -3.78 5.97 12.44
N SER A 186 -4.08 7.04 11.72
CA SER A 186 -4.53 6.94 10.33
C SER A 186 -3.39 6.46 9.43
N PHE A 187 -3.70 5.68 8.41
CA PHE A 187 -2.71 5.03 7.53
C PHE A 187 -3.24 4.85 6.11
N VAL A 188 -2.41 4.36 5.23
CA VAL A 188 -2.73 4.08 3.83
C VAL A 188 -2.40 2.65 3.45
N LEU A 189 -3.16 2.09 2.51
CA LEU A 189 -2.84 0.83 1.84
C LEU A 189 -2.86 1.03 0.32
N PRO A 190 -2.03 0.30 -0.44
CA PRO A 190 -2.00 0.41 -1.90
C PRO A 190 -3.27 -0.12 -2.53
N ILE A 191 -3.65 0.53 -3.64
CA ILE A 191 -4.79 0.13 -4.48
C ILE A 191 -4.33 -0.79 -5.59
N LEU A 192 -5.05 -1.90 -5.77
CA LEU A 192 -5.01 -2.76 -6.93
C LEU A 192 -6.22 -2.51 -7.82
N GLU A 193 -5.96 -2.37 -9.11
CA GLU A 193 -6.98 -2.20 -10.13
C GLU A 193 -6.85 -3.29 -11.19
N LEU A 194 -7.99 -3.84 -11.62
CA LEU A 194 -8.06 -4.72 -12.79
C LEU A 194 -8.26 -3.87 -14.04
N THR A 195 -7.33 -3.97 -14.97
CA THR A 195 -7.36 -3.31 -16.28
C THR A 195 -7.47 -4.33 -17.40
N LYS A 196 -7.61 -3.87 -18.65
CA LYS A 196 -7.56 -4.75 -19.83
C LYS A 196 -6.19 -5.46 -19.99
N GLN A 197 -5.13 -4.89 -19.44
CA GLN A 197 -3.76 -5.41 -19.52
C GLN A 197 -3.38 -6.28 -18.31
N GLY A 198 -4.27 -6.48 -17.35
CA GLY A 198 -4.03 -7.24 -16.12
C GLY A 198 -4.17 -6.39 -14.86
N VAL A 199 -3.58 -6.88 -13.77
CA VAL A 199 -3.57 -6.19 -12.48
C VAL A 199 -2.49 -5.12 -12.46
N GLN A 200 -2.84 -3.93 -12.02
CA GLN A 200 -1.88 -2.86 -11.75
C GLN A 200 -2.05 -2.32 -10.33
N MET A 201 -0.95 -1.83 -9.75
CA MET A 201 -0.95 -1.10 -8.49
C MET A 201 -0.90 0.40 -8.76
N ASN A 202 -1.94 1.16 -8.37
CA ASN A 202 -2.05 2.58 -8.68
C ASN A 202 -2.97 3.29 -7.69
N GLY A 203 -2.40 4.15 -6.85
CA GLY A 203 -3.17 4.91 -5.87
C GLY A 203 -3.09 4.38 -4.45
N ALA A 204 -3.84 4.99 -3.55
CA ALA A 204 -3.88 4.70 -2.12
C ALA A 204 -5.30 4.71 -1.55
N ALA A 205 -5.61 3.76 -0.68
CA ALA A 205 -6.78 3.77 0.19
C ALA A 205 -6.43 4.42 1.52
N LEU A 206 -7.28 5.33 1.99
CA LEU A 206 -7.09 6.12 3.20
C LEU A 206 -7.89 5.53 4.35
N PHE A 207 -7.23 5.21 5.45
CA PHE A 207 -7.84 4.63 6.63
C PHE A 207 -7.83 5.60 7.80
N ARG A 208 -8.99 5.74 8.44
CA ARG A 208 -9.11 6.49 9.69
C ARG A 208 -8.71 5.61 10.88
N GLY A 209 -7.79 6.11 11.70
CA GLY A 209 -7.22 5.32 12.80
C GLY A 209 -8.22 4.87 13.85
N LYS A 210 -9.23 5.71 14.18
CA LYS A 210 -10.21 5.43 15.25
C LYS A 210 -10.98 4.12 15.07
N ASP A 211 -11.40 3.82 13.85
CA ASP A 211 -12.32 2.72 13.54
C ASP A 211 -11.84 1.85 12.38
N ASN A 212 -10.62 2.11 11.91
CA ASN A 212 -9.96 1.39 10.84
C ASN A 212 -10.79 1.32 9.54
N LYS A 213 -11.67 2.33 9.34
CA LYS A 213 -12.54 2.44 8.18
C LYS A 213 -11.79 3.06 7.00
N CYS A 214 -11.95 2.50 5.82
CA CYS A 214 -11.55 3.14 4.57
C CYS A 214 -12.49 4.33 4.29
N VAL A 215 -11.98 5.55 4.38
CA VAL A 215 -12.76 6.79 4.22
C VAL A 215 -12.67 7.36 2.80
N GLY A 216 -11.77 6.85 1.97
CA GLY A 216 -11.62 7.28 0.61
C GLY A 216 -10.43 6.66 -0.09
N ILE A 217 -10.29 6.99 -1.37
CA ILE A 217 -9.17 6.58 -2.21
C ILE A 217 -8.59 7.79 -2.93
N LEU A 218 -7.29 7.75 -3.13
CA LEU A 218 -6.54 8.64 -4.02
C LEU A 218 -6.17 7.87 -5.28
N ASN A 219 -6.25 8.52 -6.43
CA ASN A 219 -5.68 7.98 -7.67
C ASN A 219 -4.15 8.10 -7.66
N GLY A 220 -3.46 7.60 -8.71
CA GLY A 220 -2.01 7.63 -8.76
C GLY A 220 -1.39 9.03 -8.69
N GLU A 221 -1.97 10.01 -9.40
CA GLU A 221 -1.48 11.39 -9.36
C GLU A 221 -1.66 12.03 -7.98
N GLU A 222 -2.82 11.83 -7.35
CA GLU A 222 -3.08 12.32 -5.99
C GLU A 222 -2.17 11.64 -4.96
N THR A 223 -1.87 10.36 -5.17
CA THR A 223 -0.97 9.56 -4.34
C THR A 223 0.48 10.03 -4.46
N LEU A 224 0.94 10.36 -5.67
CA LEU A 224 2.29 10.84 -5.91
C LEU A 224 2.66 12.00 -4.98
N GLY A 225 1.82 13.04 -4.91
CA GLY A 225 2.09 14.19 -4.05
C GLY A 225 2.12 13.83 -2.57
N MET A 226 1.23 12.95 -2.11
CA MET A 226 1.22 12.46 -0.73
C MET A 226 2.47 11.62 -0.42
N ASN A 227 2.88 10.77 -1.36
CA ASN A 227 3.95 9.80 -1.19
C ASN A 227 5.31 10.47 -0.95
N TYR A 228 5.59 11.63 -1.56
CA TYR A 228 6.80 12.41 -1.27
C TYR A 228 6.87 12.90 0.19
N ILE A 229 5.72 12.96 0.88
CA ILE A 229 5.68 13.32 2.30
C ILE A 229 5.84 12.11 3.20
N ILE A 230 5.20 10.96 2.88
CA ILE A 230 5.13 9.80 3.78
C ILE A 230 6.15 8.70 3.47
N GLY A 231 6.57 8.56 2.22
CA GLY A 231 7.37 7.42 1.77
C GLY A 231 8.79 7.41 2.35
N LYS A 232 9.32 6.20 2.56
CA LYS A 232 10.66 5.99 3.12
C LYS A 232 11.73 5.88 2.04
N LYS A 233 11.41 5.23 0.92
CA LYS A 233 12.32 4.99 -0.22
C LYS A 233 11.59 5.40 -1.49
N ILE A 234 11.59 6.68 -1.79
CA ILE A 234 10.88 7.20 -2.97
C ILE A 234 11.89 7.61 -4.01
N GLY A 235 11.70 7.13 -5.19
CA GLY A 235 12.25 7.59 -6.43
C GLY A 235 11.12 7.84 -7.43
N GLY A 236 11.37 7.53 -8.69
CA GLY A 236 10.42 7.67 -9.76
C GLY A 236 10.65 8.92 -10.58
N PHE A 237 9.62 9.39 -11.22
CA PHE A 237 9.75 10.53 -12.12
C PHE A 237 8.61 11.53 -11.92
N PHE A 238 8.87 12.78 -12.32
CA PHE A 238 7.87 13.83 -12.37
C PHE A 238 7.93 14.52 -13.73
N THR A 239 6.80 14.54 -14.45
CA THR A 239 6.73 15.12 -15.78
C THR A 239 5.94 16.42 -15.78
N ILE A 240 6.57 17.46 -16.27
CA ILE A 240 5.98 18.79 -16.43
C ILE A 240 5.65 18.99 -17.91
N ARG A 241 4.41 19.42 -18.17
CA ARG A 241 3.94 19.80 -19.49
C ARG A 241 3.55 21.27 -19.48
N LYS A 242 4.40 22.13 -20.00
CA LYS A 242 4.14 23.57 -20.14
C LYS A 242 4.14 23.95 -21.63
N LYS A 243 3.01 24.45 -22.15
CA LYS A 243 2.80 24.92 -23.54
C LYS A 243 3.55 24.14 -24.64
N ASN A 244 4.87 24.33 -24.75
CA ASN A 244 5.70 23.77 -25.81
C ASN A 244 6.93 23.03 -25.25
N GLN A 245 6.86 22.60 -23.98
CA GLN A 245 7.97 21.93 -23.29
C GLN A 245 7.45 20.71 -22.54
N LEU A 246 8.18 19.61 -22.65
CA LEU A 246 8.02 18.43 -21.80
C LEU A 246 9.34 18.25 -21.06
N ILE A 247 9.26 18.24 -19.74
CA ILE A 247 10.42 18.04 -18.86
C ILE A 247 10.09 16.84 -18.01
N THR A 248 10.85 15.74 -18.12
CA THR A 248 10.77 14.58 -17.25
C THR A 248 11.99 14.56 -16.35
N TYR A 249 11.77 14.76 -15.07
CA TYR A 249 12.78 14.73 -14.02
C TYR A 249 12.70 13.38 -13.30
N GLU A 250 13.76 12.59 -13.38
CA GLU A 250 13.90 11.32 -12.68
C GLU A 250 14.51 11.59 -11.31
N ILE A 251 13.82 11.13 -10.26
CA ILE A 251 14.17 11.36 -8.87
C ILE A 251 14.89 10.13 -8.32
N HIS A 252 16.12 10.32 -7.86
CA HIS A 252 16.95 9.24 -7.30
C HIS A 252 16.95 9.24 -5.77
N LYS A 253 16.87 10.45 -5.16
CA LYS A 253 16.82 10.59 -3.70
C LYS A 253 15.87 11.70 -3.27
N VAL A 254 15.21 11.47 -2.15
CA VAL A 254 14.34 12.44 -1.49
C VAL A 254 14.76 12.56 -0.04
N HIS A 255 15.17 13.76 0.36
CA HIS A 255 15.40 14.12 1.75
C HIS A 255 14.28 15.00 2.26
N ARG A 256 13.64 14.58 3.35
CA ARG A 256 12.51 15.26 3.94
C ARG A 256 12.85 15.82 5.31
N LYS A 257 12.53 17.11 5.53
CA LYS A 257 12.60 17.74 6.83
C LYS A 257 11.27 18.44 7.12
N ILE A 258 10.62 18.06 8.22
CA ILE A 258 9.38 18.68 8.67
C ILE A 258 9.69 19.48 9.93
N LYS A 259 9.44 20.79 9.88
CA LYS A 259 9.49 21.67 11.05
C LYS A 259 8.05 21.96 11.49
N VAL A 260 7.82 21.92 12.79
CA VAL A 260 6.55 22.29 13.39
C VAL A 260 6.77 23.50 14.30
N SER A 261 5.88 24.48 14.22
CA SER A 261 5.80 25.59 15.16
C SER A 261 4.42 25.61 15.82
N THR A 262 4.40 25.80 17.13
CA THR A 262 3.20 25.68 17.95
C THR A 262 3.13 26.87 18.89
N THR A 263 2.63 28.00 18.39
CA THR A 263 2.26 29.13 19.26
C THR A 263 0.89 28.89 19.89
N ASP A 264 0.02 28.19 19.19
CA ASP A 264 -1.30 27.71 19.62
C ASP A 264 -1.38 26.21 19.35
N ALA A 265 -1.58 25.40 20.38
CA ALA A 265 -1.63 23.95 20.28
C ALA A 265 -2.70 23.47 19.27
N THR A 266 -3.81 24.21 19.17
CA THR A 266 -4.95 23.86 18.29
C THR A 266 -4.75 24.26 16.83
N LYS A 267 -3.71 25.08 16.53
CA LYS A 267 -3.40 25.60 15.18
C LYS A 267 -1.93 25.41 14.84
N PRO A 268 -1.41 24.19 14.84
CA PRO A 268 -0.01 23.95 14.53
C PRO A 268 0.30 24.30 13.07
N LYS A 269 1.53 24.80 12.85
CA LYS A 269 2.04 25.10 11.52
C LYS A 269 3.15 24.13 11.17
N PHE A 270 3.03 23.50 10.01
CA PHE A 270 4.03 22.56 9.48
C PHE A 270 4.69 23.14 8.24
N ASN A 271 6.03 23.22 8.27
CA ASN A 271 6.85 23.57 7.12
C ASN A 271 7.59 22.32 6.64
N ILE A 272 7.21 21.80 5.48
CA ILE A 272 7.76 20.59 4.87
C ILE A 272 8.79 21.01 3.83
N HIS A 273 10.05 20.62 4.02
CA HIS A 273 11.12 20.83 3.05
C HIS A 273 11.48 19.49 2.41
N LEU A 274 11.42 19.44 1.09
CA LEU A 274 11.80 18.29 0.28
C LEU A 274 12.99 18.66 -0.57
N SER A 275 14.18 18.10 -0.29
CA SER A 275 15.34 18.21 -1.14
C SER A 275 15.41 16.99 -2.04
N LEU A 276 15.45 17.19 -3.36
CA LEU A 276 15.43 16.14 -4.36
C LEU A 276 16.74 16.14 -5.12
N GLU A 277 17.33 14.95 -5.30
CA GLU A 277 18.46 14.75 -6.20
C GLU A 277 17.96 13.87 -7.37
N GLY A 278 18.23 14.32 -8.59
CA GLY A 278 17.77 13.61 -9.78
C GLY A 278 18.43 14.07 -11.06
N THR A 279 17.99 13.50 -12.16
CA THR A 279 18.48 13.78 -13.52
C THR A 279 17.31 14.14 -14.45
N LEU A 280 17.62 14.82 -15.56
CA LEU A 280 16.66 15.02 -16.63
C LEU A 280 16.62 13.76 -17.49
N ALA A 281 15.54 12.98 -17.37
CA ALA A 281 15.34 11.77 -18.19
C ALA A 281 14.92 12.14 -19.62
N GLU A 282 14.05 13.15 -19.75
CA GLU A 282 13.61 13.65 -21.06
C GLU A 282 13.42 15.15 -21.05
N LEU A 283 13.76 15.79 -22.16
CA LEU A 283 13.62 17.21 -22.34
C LEU A 283 13.28 17.53 -23.81
N HIS A 284 12.02 17.89 -24.05
CA HIS A 284 11.57 18.25 -25.39
C HIS A 284 11.24 19.75 -25.42
N PHE A 285 11.84 20.47 -26.36
CA PHE A 285 11.51 21.85 -26.68
C PHE A 285 11.01 21.92 -28.10
N SER A 286 9.96 22.66 -28.35
CA SER A 286 9.53 23.00 -29.72
C SER A 286 10.47 24.01 -30.41
N ASP A 287 11.28 24.72 -29.63
CA ASP A 287 12.26 25.67 -30.16
C ASP A 287 13.68 25.19 -29.78
N HIS A 288 14.40 24.65 -30.77
CA HIS A 288 15.75 24.09 -30.63
C HIS A 288 16.84 25.16 -30.34
N LYS A 289 16.50 26.45 -30.33
CA LYS A 289 17.43 27.54 -30.02
C LYS A 289 17.50 27.93 -28.55
N LYS A 290 16.65 27.38 -27.70
CA LYS A 290 16.66 27.70 -26.27
C LYS A 290 17.87 27.09 -25.55
N VAL A 291 18.70 27.94 -24.98
CA VAL A 291 19.80 27.55 -24.08
C VAL A 291 19.20 26.97 -22.82
N LEU A 292 19.62 25.79 -22.45
CA LEU A 292 19.29 25.16 -21.19
C LEU A 292 19.83 26.00 -20.02
N ASN A 293 18.94 26.47 -19.17
CA ASN A 293 19.28 27.09 -17.90
C ASN A 293 18.78 26.17 -16.78
N GLU A 294 19.72 25.44 -16.17
CA GLU A 294 19.42 24.45 -15.13
C GLU A 294 18.66 25.09 -13.96
N LYS A 295 19.09 26.27 -13.47
CA LYS A 295 18.39 26.98 -12.39
C LYS A 295 16.95 27.30 -12.71
N ARG A 296 16.64 27.59 -13.99
CA ARG A 296 15.27 27.83 -14.44
C ARG A 296 14.48 26.53 -14.45
N LEU A 297 15.08 25.42 -14.90
CA LEU A 297 14.43 24.11 -14.89
C LEU A 297 14.16 23.64 -13.44
N GLU A 298 15.13 23.77 -12.54
CA GLU A 298 14.96 23.48 -11.12
C GLU A 298 13.81 24.30 -10.52
N LYS A 299 13.71 25.58 -10.86
CA LYS A 299 12.59 26.43 -10.42
C LYS A 299 11.25 25.95 -10.98
N ASP A 300 11.19 25.64 -12.29
CA ASP A 300 9.96 25.12 -12.91
C ASP A 300 9.52 23.78 -12.28
N ILE A 301 10.47 22.89 -11.98
CA ILE A 301 10.23 21.62 -11.29
C ILE A 301 9.71 21.87 -9.86
N SER A 302 10.37 22.77 -9.11
CA SER A 302 9.97 23.14 -7.75
C SER A 302 8.52 23.61 -7.70
N GLU A 303 8.19 24.64 -8.51
CA GLU A 303 6.85 25.25 -8.52
C GLU A 303 5.73 24.26 -8.87
N GLU A 304 5.95 23.41 -9.88
CA GLU A 304 4.93 22.42 -10.28
C GLU A 304 4.79 21.29 -9.27
N MET A 305 5.88 20.81 -8.70
CA MET A 305 5.83 19.78 -7.63
C MET A 305 5.17 20.34 -6.36
N GLU A 306 5.48 21.56 -5.95
CA GLU A 306 4.85 22.21 -4.78
C GLU A 306 3.34 22.28 -4.96
N LYS A 307 2.86 22.75 -6.13
CA LYS A 307 1.42 22.78 -6.44
C LYS A 307 0.78 21.41 -6.37
N HIS A 308 1.44 20.42 -6.95
CA HIS A 308 0.94 19.05 -6.99
C HIS A 308 0.84 18.45 -5.57
N ILE A 309 1.90 18.58 -4.78
CA ILE A 309 1.94 18.10 -3.40
C ILE A 309 0.91 18.83 -2.54
N GLN A 310 0.79 20.15 -2.69
CA GLN A 310 -0.18 20.95 -1.95
C GLN A 310 -1.63 20.54 -2.26
N LYS A 311 -1.92 20.16 -3.53
CA LYS A 311 -3.22 19.62 -3.93
C LYS A 311 -3.51 18.30 -3.19
N SER A 312 -2.55 17.38 -3.13
CA SER A 312 -2.69 16.12 -2.40
C SER A 312 -2.90 16.32 -0.89
N ILE A 313 -2.15 17.27 -0.28
CA ILE A 313 -2.35 17.64 1.12
C ILE A 313 -3.77 18.15 1.36
N LYS A 314 -4.28 19.05 0.51
CA LYS A 314 -5.65 19.57 0.63
C LYS A 314 -6.71 18.48 0.55
N LEU A 315 -6.50 17.44 -0.26
CA LEU A 315 -7.42 16.31 -0.35
C LEU A 315 -7.50 15.55 0.99
N VAL A 316 -6.36 15.12 1.54
CA VAL A 316 -6.35 14.36 2.79
C VAL A 316 -6.78 15.21 3.98
N GLN A 317 -6.43 16.49 3.99
CA GLN A 317 -6.70 17.44 5.07
C GLN A 317 -8.15 17.96 5.07
N LYS A 318 -8.66 18.42 3.92
CA LYS A 318 -9.95 19.12 3.84
C LYS A 318 -11.10 18.22 3.41
N LYS A 319 -10.87 17.33 2.44
CA LYS A 319 -11.90 16.40 1.94
C LYS A 319 -12.07 15.21 2.85
N TYR A 320 -10.99 14.48 3.11
CA TYR A 320 -11.04 13.22 3.88
C TYR A 320 -10.87 13.44 5.40
N LYS A 321 -10.18 14.50 5.80
CA LYS A 321 -9.97 14.92 7.20
C LYS A 321 -9.30 13.83 8.04
N VAL A 322 -8.27 13.18 7.49
CA VAL A 322 -7.49 12.11 8.13
C VAL A 322 -6.00 12.37 7.98
N ASP A 323 -5.25 12.23 9.07
CA ASP A 323 -3.79 12.47 9.07
C ASP A 323 -3.01 11.24 8.62
N VAL A 324 -3.14 10.89 7.35
CA VAL A 324 -2.30 9.85 6.72
C VAL A 324 -0.88 10.34 6.42
N LEU A 325 -0.60 11.64 6.63
CA LEU A 325 0.73 12.24 6.47
C LEU A 325 1.62 12.02 7.70
N ALA A 326 1.07 11.47 8.78
CA ALA A 326 1.72 11.26 10.07
C ALA A 326 2.27 12.56 10.70
N LEU A 327 1.62 13.70 10.44
CA LEU A 327 2.02 14.99 11.02
C LEU A 327 1.76 15.06 12.53
N GLY A 328 0.74 14.35 13.01
CA GLY A 328 0.50 14.17 14.45
C GLY A 328 1.68 13.55 15.17
N GLU A 329 2.33 12.55 14.56
CA GLU A 329 3.54 11.93 15.14
C GLU A 329 4.74 12.89 15.12
N VAL A 330 4.84 13.76 14.12
CA VAL A 330 5.86 14.81 14.09
C VAL A 330 5.61 15.80 15.23
N TYR A 331 4.34 16.22 15.41
CA TYR A 331 3.96 17.12 16.48
C TYR A 331 4.24 16.53 17.86
N LYS A 332 3.79 15.29 18.10
CA LYS A 332 4.02 14.55 19.34
C LYS A 332 5.50 14.48 19.72
N ARG A 333 6.39 14.21 18.76
CA ARG A 333 7.83 14.17 18.99
C ARG A 333 8.45 15.53 19.26
N HIS A 334 7.88 16.59 18.67
CA HIS A 334 8.37 17.95 18.83
C HIS A 334 7.96 18.55 20.19
N ASN A 335 6.70 18.39 20.58
CA ASN A 335 6.15 18.92 21.82
C ASN A 335 5.06 18.02 22.39
N TYR A 336 5.48 17.01 23.15
CA TYR A 336 4.59 16.02 23.75
C TYR A 336 3.56 16.62 24.72
N LYS A 337 3.96 17.67 25.47
CA LYS A 337 3.08 18.31 26.45
C LYS A 337 1.89 18.99 25.77
N GLU A 338 2.13 19.71 24.69
CA GLU A 338 1.08 20.36 23.92
C GLU A 338 0.26 19.33 23.10
N TRP A 339 0.94 18.31 22.55
CA TRP A 339 0.27 17.22 21.85
C TRP A 339 -0.80 16.54 22.69
N LYS A 340 -0.52 16.24 23.96
CA LYS A 340 -1.47 15.60 24.88
C LYS A 340 -2.78 16.36 25.08
N LYS A 341 -2.81 17.66 24.82
CA LYS A 341 -4.02 18.46 24.91
C LYS A 341 -4.97 18.27 23.74
N ILE A 342 -4.43 17.80 22.58
CA ILE A 342 -5.17 17.76 21.32
C ILE A 342 -5.19 16.37 20.68
N ASP A 343 -4.46 15.38 21.21
CA ASP A 343 -4.27 14.06 20.61
C ASP A 343 -5.60 13.38 20.25
N LYS A 344 -6.59 13.42 21.16
CA LYS A 344 -7.93 12.84 20.98
C LYS A 344 -8.76 13.51 19.88
N ASN A 345 -8.44 14.76 19.55
CA ASN A 345 -9.16 15.58 18.59
C ASN A 345 -8.32 15.89 17.33
N TRP A 346 -7.18 15.24 17.15
CA TRP A 346 -6.26 15.54 16.07
C TRP A 346 -6.91 15.40 14.69
N ASP A 347 -7.25 14.19 14.28
CA ASP A 347 -8.00 13.90 13.04
C ASP A 347 -9.41 13.34 13.31
N GLN A 348 -9.88 13.49 14.57
CA GLN A 348 -11.18 13.08 15.09
C GLN A 348 -11.78 14.25 15.85
N GLY A 349 -13.06 14.17 16.19
CA GLY A 349 -13.76 15.23 16.94
C GLY A 349 -13.62 16.59 16.27
N GLU A 350 -12.92 17.54 16.88
CA GLU A 350 -12.67 18.89 16.35
C GLU A 350 -11.76 18.91 15.14
N LYS A 351 -10.97 17.84 14.92
CA LYS A 351 -10.14 17.63 13.75
C LYS A 351 -9.12 18.75 13.54
N TYR A 352 -8.26 18.97 14.53
CA TYR A 352 -7.21 19.99 14.46
C TYR A 352 -6.29 19.83 13.25
N PHE A 353 -6.03 18.58 12.79
CA PHE A 353 -5.31 18.34 11.54
C PHE A 353 -5.93 19.10 10.35
N SER A 354 -7.27 19.13 10.25
CA SER A 354 -7.95 19.82 9.16
C SER A 354 -7.73 21.34 9.16
N ASN A 355 -7.39 21.92 10.32
CA ASN A 355 -7.16 23.34 10.48
C ASN A 355 -5.69 23.72 10.57
N ALA A 356 -4.79 22.74 10.61
CA ALA A 356 -3.35 22.98 10.59
C ALA A 356 -2.93 23.73 9.31
N GLU A 357 -1.96 24.64 9.45
CA GLU A 357 -1.31 25.29 8.32
C GLU A 357 -0.16 24.40 7.83
N ILE A 358 -0.19 23.98 6.57
CA ILE A 358 0.81 23.09 6.00
C ILE A 358 1.38 23.74 4.74
N THR A 359 2.65 24.09 4.78
CA THR A 359 3.41 24.63 3.63
C THR A 359 4.45 23.61 3.17
N VAL A 360 4.68 23.58 1.86
CA VAL A 360 5.67 22.68 1.24
C VAL A 360 6.64 23.51 0.42
N HIS A 361 7.91 23.22 0.56
CA HIS A 361 9.02 23.79 -0.22
C HIS A 361 9.80 22.64 -0.85
N VAL A 362 9.93 22.66 -2.17
CA VAL A 362 10.64 21.63 -2.94
C VAL A 362 11.93 22.23 -3.50
N HIS A 363 13.04 21.57 -3.26
CA HIS A 363 14.37 21.98 -3.70
C HIS A 363 14.97 20.87 -4.58
N PRO A 364 14.65 20.85 -5.89
CA PRO A 364 15.24 19.90 -6.81
C PRO A 364 16.67 20.31 -7.16
N THR A 365 17.55 19.34 -7.31
CA THR A 365 18.89 19.49 -7.84
C THR A 365 19.04 18.57 -9.03
N ILE A 366 19.45 19.14 -10.17
CA ILE A 366 19.71 18.40 -11.39
C ILE A 366 21.19 17.99 -11.38
N ALA A 367 21.45 16.70 -11.20
CA ALA A 367 22.82 16.18 -11.35
C ALA A 367 23.20 16.14 -12.84
N HIS A 368 24.44 16.51 -13.13
CA HIS A 368 24.97 16.43 -14.50
C HIS A 368 25.02 14.96 -14.95
N SER A 369 24.03 14.54 -15.73
CA SER A 369 24.08 13.28 -16.42
C SER A 369 24.82 13.46 -17.73
N GLY A 370 26.12 13.04 -17.78
CA GLY A 370 26.96 12.90 -18.97
C GLY A 370 26.46 13.45 -20.32
N SER A 371 27.28 13.61 -21.25
CA SER A 371 27.25 13.97 -22.70
C SER A 371 25.94 14.19 -23.51
N ALA A 372 24.74 14.17 -22.91
CA ALA A 372 23.45 14.25 -23.64
C ALA A 372 22.85 15.67 -23.75
N LEU A 373 23.52 16.71 -23.28
CA LEU A 373 23.09 18.09 -23.58
C LEU A 373 23.67 18.49 -24.95
N PRO A 374 22.88 18.97 -25.89
CA PRO A 374 23.40 19.45 -27.16
C PRO A 374 24.45 20.54 -26.88
N LYS A 375 25.72 20.24 -27.20
CA LYS A 375 26.78 21.24 -27.22
C LYS A 375 26.32 22.37 -28.14
N ARG A 376 26.40 23.60 -27.63
CA ARG A 376 26.27 24.79 -28.48
C ARG A 376 27.06 24.60 -29.76
N VAL A 377 26.37 24.53 -30.89
CA VAL A 377 26.98 24.93 -32.14
C VAL A 377 27.05 26.46 -32.09
N LYS A 378 28.29 26.98 -32.04
CA LYS A 378 28.56 28.42 -32.13
C LYS A 378 28.05 28.98 -33.47
#